data_74a6ad42c38afb083089ac5d13b05a66
#
_entry.id   74a6ad42c38afb083089ac5d13b05a66
#
_cell.length_a   1.000
_cell.length_b   1.000
_cell.length_c   1.000
_cell.angle_alpha   90.00
_cell.angle_beta   90.00
_cell.angle_gamma   90.00
#
_symmetry.space_group_name_H-M   'P 1'
#
loop_
_entity.id
_entity.type
_entity.pdbx_description
1 polymer ?
#
loop_
_entity_poly.entity_id
_entity_poly.type
_entity_poly.pdbx_seq_one_letter_code
_entity_poly.pdbx_strand_id
1 'polypeptide(L)'
;MRLWRFSGVYLIATGIIHKIVALIIARDIFVEMIKDGMINSTAGDYSRAFAFWFLIIGVILVLWGATLQYYIDKEQKPAPKFLGYAILLFAIIGCVLEPISGFWLFLPQAFIIIFPGKHCVQDQVPLP
;
A
#
# COMPACT_ATOMS: atom_id res chain seq x y z
N MET A 1 10.35 13.89 -15.14
CA MET A 1 9.98 13.77 -13.72
C MET A 1 10.37 12.37 -13.23
N ARG A 2 11.10 12.23 -12.12
CA ARG A 2 11.55 10.91 -11.60
C ARG A 2 10.46 10.34 -10.70
N LEU A 3 9.43 9.73 -11.27
CA LEU A 3 8.27 9.21 -10.55
C LEU A 3 8.64 8.20 -9.44
N TRP A 4 9.71 7.44 -9.62
CA TRP A 4 10.17 6.49 -8.61
C TRP A 4 10.50 7.12 -7.26
N ARG A 5 10.87 8.41 -7.22
CA ARG A 5 11.14 9.14 -5.97
C ARG A 5 9.91 9.31 -5.08
N PHE A 6 8.73 9.25 -5.67
CA PHE A 6 7.44 9.39 -4.98
C PHE A 6 6.74 8.05 -4.76
N SER A 7 7.42 6.94 -5.02
CA SER A 7 6.83 5.61 -4.93
C SER A 7 6.33 5.28 -3.52
N GLY A 8 7.07 5.66 -2.47
CA GLY A 8 6.63 5.52 -1.09
C GLY A 8 5.45 6.43 -0.75
N VAL A 9 5.49 7.70 -1.20
CA VAL A 9 4.37 8.65 -1.01
C VAL A 9 3.10 8.15 -1.68
N TYR A 10 3.19 7.58 -2.88
CA TYR A 10 2.05 6.99 -3.56
C TYR A 10 1.43 5.85 -2.74
N LEU A 11 2.25 4.98 -2.17
CA LEU A 11 1.78 3.87 -1.33
C LEU A 11 1.15 4.36 -0.02
N ILE A 12 1.69 5.43 0.59
CA ILE A 12 1.07 6.12 1.74
C ILE A 12 -0.32 6.63 1.36
N ALA A 13 -0.43 7.33 0.23
CA ALA A 13 -1.72 7.85 -0.25
C ALA A 13 -2.73 6.73 -0.48
N THR A 14 -2.31 5.62 -1.10
CA THR A 14 -3.14 4.41 -1.27
C THR A 14 -3.63 3.87 0.07
N GLY A 15 -2.75 3.77 1.08
CA GLY A 15 -3.12 3.33 2.43
C GLY A 15 -4.10 4.28 3.14
N ILE A 16 -3.94 5.59 2.95
CA ILE A 16 -4.88 6.59 3.50
C ILE A 16 -6.25 6.45 2.84
N ILE A 17 -6.31 6.36 1.52
CA ILE A 17 -7.57 6.15 0.77
C ILE A 17 -8.23 4.86 1.25
N HIS A 18 -7.48 3.78 1.39
CA HIS A 18 -7.97 2.48 1.86
C HIS A 18 -8.62 2.59 3.25
N LYS A 19 -7.98 3.31 4.19
CA LYS A 19 -8.57 3.56 5.52
C LYS A 19 -9.85 4.38 5.47
N ILE A 20 -9.89 5.42 4.65
CA ILE A 20 -11.10 6.25 4.48
C ILE A 20 -12.24 5.39 3.95
N VAL A 21 -11.99 4.60 2.91
CA VAL A 21 -12.97 3.66 2.34
C VAL A 21 -13.44 2.65 3.37
N ALA A 22 -12.51 2.07 4.16
CA ALA A 22 -12.84 1.14 5.24
C ALA A 22 -13.80 1.76 6.27
N LEU A 23 -13.51 3.00 6.71
CA LEU A 23 -14.34 3.72 7.68
C LEU A 23 -15.73 4.09 7.12
N ILE A 24 -15.83 4.39 5.82
CA ILE A 24 -17.12 4.69 5.19
C ILE A 24 -17.97 3.42 5.05
N ILE A 25 -17.38 2.34 4.51
CA ILE A 25 -18.12 1.10 4.24
C ILE A 25 -18.54 0.38 5.53
N ALA A 26 -17.64 0.33 6.53
CA ALA A 26 -17.88 -0.37 7.78
C ALA A 26 -18.28 0.53 8.95
N ARG A 27 -18.77 1.76 8.65
CA ARG A 27 -19.10 2.77 9.66
C ARG A 27 -19.99 2.22 10.78
N ASP A 28 -21.09 1.59 10.43
CA ASP A 28 -22.07 1.13 11.41
C ASP A 28 -21.50 0.00 12.27
N ILE A 29 -20.70 -0.88 11.68
CA ILE A 29 -19.98 -1.94 12.38
C ILE A 29 -19.01 -1.35 13.41
N PHE A 30 -18.23 -0.31 13.03
CA PHE A 30 -17.32 0.35 13.96
C PHE A 30 -18.05 1.05 15.11
N VAL A 31 -19.21 1.68 14.83
CA VAL A 31 -20.05 2.31 15.88
C VAL A 31 -20.55 1.26 16.87
N GLU A 32 -21.00 0.10 16.41
CA GLU A 32 -21.39 -1.01 17.29
C GLU A 32 -20.22 -1.54 18.12
N MET A 33 -19.05 -1.75 17.50
CA MET A 33 -17.85 -2.18 18.20
C MET A 33 -17.44 -1.21 19.32
N ILE A 34 -17.56 0.12 19.08
CA ILE A 34 -17.27 1.13 20.10
C ILE A 34 -18.28 1.05 21.25
N LYS A 35 -19.58 0.87 20.97
CA LYS A 35 -20.62 0.74 21.99
C LYS A 35 -20.42 -0.51 22.86
N ASP A 36 -19.95 -1.59 22.26
CA ASP A 36 -19.71 -2.87 22.96
C ASP A 36 -18.35 -2.91 23.71
N GLY A 37 -17.57 -1.82 23.64
CA GLY A 37 -16.33 -1.66 24.41
C GLY A 37 -15.04 -2.03 23.67
N MET A 38 -15.04 -2.24 22.37
CA MET A 38 -13.88 -2.50 21.48
C MET A 38 -13.07 -3.77 21.79
N ILE A 39 -12.83 -4.06 23.09
CA ILE A 39 -11.98 -5.17 23.52
C ILE A 39 -12.70 -6.49 23.23
N ASN A 40 -12.06 -7.36 22.46
CA ASN A 40 -12.59 -8.65 22.06
C ASN A 40 -13.94 -8.60 21.28
N SER A 41 -14.29 -7.44 20.73
CA SER A 41 -15.56 -7.21 20.05
C SER A 41 -15.67 -7.92 18.69
N THR A 42 -14.55 -8.46 18.17
CA THR A 42 -14.49 -9.24 16.93
C THR A 42 -14.67 -10.73 17.14
N ALA A 43 -14.66 -11.21 18.39
CA ALA A 43 -14.72 -12.62 18.70
C ALA A 43 -16.09 -13.21 18.30
N GLY A 44 -16.10 -14.18 17.39
CA GLY A 44 -17.31 -14.84 16.90
C GLY A 44 -18.14 -14.05 15.88
N ASP A 45 -17.72 -12.83 15.52
CA ASP A 45 -18.38 -12.00 14.53
C ASP A 45 -17.46 -11.73 13.32
N TYR A 46 -17.73 -12.42 12.20
CA TYR A 46 -16.92 -12.30 10.99
C TYR A 46 -17.01 -10.92 10.33
N SER A 47 -18.14 -10.22 10.45
CA SER A 47 -18.31 -8.87 9.88
C SER A 47 -17.43 -7.87 10.61
N ARG A 48 -17.39 -7.95 11.94
CA ARG A 48 -16.53 -7.12 12.79
C ARG A 48 -15.04 -7.44 12.56
N ALA A 49 -14.71 -8.72 12.47
CA ALA A 49 -13.34 -9.15 12.15
C ALA A 49 -12.91 -8.63 10.77
N PHE A 50 -13.77 -8.74 9.76
CA PHE A 50 -13.50 -8.21 8.42
C PHE A 50 -13.27 -6.69 8.45
N ALA A 51 -14.16 -5.93 9.09
CA ALA A 51 -14.03 -4.48 9.19
C ALA A 51 -12.72 -4.06 9.88
N PHE A 52 -12.36 -4.74 10.97
CA PHE A 52 -11.12 -4.52 11.69
C PHE A 52 -9.88 -4.78 10.81
N TRP A 53 -9.79 -5.95 10.17
CA TRP A 53 -8.66 -6.30 9.32
C TRP A 53 -8.57 -5.40 8.09
N PHE A 54 -9.71 -5.01 7.51
CA PHE A 54 -9.74 -4.08 6.39
C PHE A 54 -9.14 -2.72 6.77
N LEU A 55 -9.44 -2.20 7.96
CA LEU A 55 -8.82 -0.98 8.48
C LEU A 55 -7.31 -1.15 8.73
N ILE A 56 -6.90 -2.28 9.35
CA ILE A 56 -5.49 -2.57 9.69
C ILE A 56 -4.62 -2.68 8.44
N ILE A 57 -5.11 -3.26 7.35
CA ILE A 57 -4.39 -3.30 6.07
C ILE A 57 -4.04 -1.88 5.60
N GLY A 58 -4.94 -0.92 5.74
CA GLY A 58 -4.64 0.49 5.42
C GLY A 58 -3.52 1.08 6.27
N VAL A 59 -3.44 0.71 7.56
CA VAL A 59 -2.32 1.12 8.44
C VAL A 59 -1.01 0.50 7.97
N ILE A 60 -1.02 -0.80 7.65
CA ILE A 60 0.17 -1.53 7.15
C ILE A 60 0.66 -0.90 5.84
N LEU A 61 -0.22 -0.53 4.92
CA LEU A 61 0.14 0.14 3.67
C LEU A 61 0.82 1.50 3.91
N VAL A 62 0.33 2.28 4.87
CA VAL A 62 0.97 3.56 5.23
C VAL A 62 2.37 3.34 5.82
N LEU A 63 2.52 2.39 6.74
CA LEU A 63 3.82 2.05 7.33
C LEU A 63 4.80 1.54 6.27
N TRP A 64 4.33 0.69 5.38
CA TRP A 64 5.14 0.17 4.29
C TRP A 64 5.55 1.28 3.31
N GLY A 65 4.62 2.16 2.96
CA GLY A 65 4.90 3.33 2.13
C GLY A 65 5.92 4.27 2.77
N ALA A 66 5.81 4.52 4.08
CA ALA A 66 6.76 5.33 4.83
C ALA A 66 8.17 4.70 4.86
N THR A 67 8.24 3.38 5.06
CA THR A 67 9.50 2.63 5.02
C THR A 67 10.14 2.68 3.64
N LEU A 68 9.34 2.51 2.59
CA LEU A 68 9.80 2.60 1.21
C LEU A 68 10.30 4.00 0.87
N GLN A 69 9.59 5.04 1.32
CA GLN A 69 10.00 6.43 1.08
C GLN A 69 11.31 6.74 1.81
N TYR A 70 11.44 6.31 3.07
CA TYR A 70 12.67 6.45 3.84
C TYR A 70 13.87 5.78 3.14
N TYR A 71 13.67 4.56 2.62
CA TYR A 71 14.70 3.86 1.85
C TYR A 71 15.12 4.66 0.60
N ILE A 72 14.16 5.14 -0.18
CA ILE A 72 14.40 5.93 -1.39
C ILE A 72 15.16 7.22 -1.06
N ASP A 73 14.77 7.91 0.00
CA ASP A 73 15.38 9.19 0.39
C ASP A 73 16.79 9.00 0.95
N LYS A 74 17.03 7.92 1.68
CA LYS A 74 18.34 7.61 2.26
C LYS A 74 19.33 7.11 1.22
N GLU A 75 18.94 6.14 0.40
CA GLU A 75 19.82 5.49 -0.57
C GLU A 75 19.91 6.27 -1.90
N GLN A 76 19.00 7.23 -2.15
CA GLN A 76 18.88 7.97 -3.41
C GLN A 76 18.79 7.04 -4.63
N LYS A 77 18.22 5.84 -4.44
CA LYS A 77 18.08 4.78 -5.44
C LYS A 77 16.61 4.37 -5.56
N PRO A 78 16.18 3.90 -6.75
CA PRO A 78 14.85 3.33 -6.90
C PRO A 78 14.71 2.05 -6.06
N ALA A 79 13.47 1.73 -5.68
CA ALA A 79 13.16 0.48 -5.00
C ALA A 79 13.60 -0.73 -5.85
N PRO A 80 13.96 -1.85 -5.22
CA PRO A 80 14.34 -3.06 -5.92
C PRO A 80 13.22 -3.56 -6.84
N LYS A 81 13.55 -3.93 -8.07
CA LYS A 81 12.57 -4.34 -9.09
C LYS A 81 11.72 -5.55 -8.66
N PHE A 82 12.28 -6.46 -7.86
CA PHE A 82 11.53 -7.63 -7.37
C PHE A 82 10.27 -7.22 -6.58
N LEU A 83 10.34 -6.10 -5.83
CA LEU A 83 9.19 -5.55 -5.12
C LEU A 83 8.09 -5.12 -6.10
N GLY A 84 8.47 -4.48 -7.21
CA GLY A 84 7.54 -4.11 -8.27
C GLY A 84 6.85 -5.33 -8.89
N TYR A 85 7.60 -6.40 -9.17
CA TYR A 85 7.02 -7.64 -9.69
C TYR A 85 6.10 -8.33 -8.67
N ALA A 86 6.46 -8.33 -7.39
CA ALA A 86 5.63 -8.88 -6.33
C ALA A 86 4.29 -8.11 -6.20
N ILE A 87 4.35 -6.76 -6.23
CA ILE A 87 3.16 -5.91 -6.21
C ILE A 87 2.31 -6.13 -7.46
N LEU A 88 2.93 -6.29 -8.64
CA LEU A 88 2.20 -6.55 -9.89
C LEU A 88 1.45 -7.87 -9.83
N LEU A 89 2.10 -8.93 -9.38
CA LEU A 89 1.45 -10.25 -9.22
C LEU A 89 0.29 -10.17 -8.24
N PHE A 90 0.49 -9.52 -7.09
CA PHE A 90 -0.55 -9.30 -6.09
C PHE A 90 -1.72 -8.49 -6.65
N ALA A 91 -1.44 -7.42 -7.40
CA ALA A 91 -2.46 -6.58 -8.04
C ALA A 91 -3.28 -7.35 -9.08
N ILE A 92 -2.63 -8.15 -9.94
CA ILE A 92 -3.31 -8.96 -10.94
C ILE A 92 -4.26 -9.97 -10.28
N ILE A 93 -3.78 -10.71 -9.29
CA ILE A 93 -4.59 -11.67 -8.54
C ILE A 93 -5.78 -10.95 -7.89
N GLY A 94 -5.52 -9.81 -7.22
CA GLY A 94 -6.56 -9.02 -6.57
C GLY A 94 -7.62 -8.49 -7.55
N CYS A 95 -7.20 -7.95 -8.69
CA CYS A 95 -8.13 -7.45 -9.72
C CYS A 95 -8.98 -8.57 -10.36
N VAL A 96 -8.45 -9.80 -10.46
CA VAL A 96 -9.20 -10.95 -10.98
C VAL A 96 -10.22 -11.46 -9.97
N LEU A 97 -9.82 -11.57 -8.68
CA LEU A 97 -10.70 -12.09 -7.63
C LEU A 97 -11.72 -11.07 -7.16
N GLU A 98 -11.34 -9.79 -7.11
CA GLU A 98 -12.16 -8.67 -6.62
C GLU A 98 -12.07 -7.48 -7.60
N PRO A 99 -12.76 -7.55 -8.76
CA PRO A 99 -12.64 -6.52 -9.79
C PRO A 99 -13.19 -5.15 -9.36
N ILE A 100 -14.09 -5.11 -8.37
CA ILE A 100 -14.63 -3.86 -7.80
C ILE A 100 -13.90 -3.53 -6.49
N SER A 101 -12.58 -3.41 -6.55
CA SER A 101 -11.75 -3.19 -5.36
C SER A 101 -10.66 -2.17 -5.60
N GLY A 102 -9.93 -1.82 -4.55
CA GLY A 102 -8.77 -0.92 -4.61
C GLY A 102 -7.50 -1.53 -5.20
N PHE A 103 -7.49 -2.80 -5.65
CA PHE A 103 -6.31 -3.47 -6.21
C PHE A 103 -5.78 -2.76 -7.47
N TRP A 104 -6.63 -2.07 -8.22
CA TRP A 104 -6.24 -1.27 -9.38
C TRP A 104 -5.19 -0.19 -9.06
N LEU A 105 -5.17 0.32 -7.83
CA LEU A 105 -4.19 1.32 -7.38
C LEU A 105 -2.77 0.74 -7.26
N PHE A 106 -2.63 -0.57 -7.13
CA PHE A 106 -1.31 -1.22 -7.07
C PHE A 106 -0.67 -1.40 -8.45
N LEU A 107 -1.44 -1.37 -9.54
CA LEU A 107 -0.89 -1.48 -10.91
C LEU A 107 0.05 -0.31 -11.23
N PRO A 108 -0.35 0.98 -11.11
CA PRO A 108 0.57 2.10 -11.32
C PRO A 108 1.78 2.04 -10.38
N GLN A 109 1.58 1.63 -9.13
CA GLN A 109 2.66 1.47 -8.15
C GLN A 109 3.71 0.47 -8.64
N ALA A 110 3.28 -0.70 -9.12
CA ALA A 110 4.16 -1.72 -9.65
C ALA A 110 4.97 -1.19 -10.85
N PHE A 111 4.33 -0.51 -11.79
CA PHE A 111 5.00 0.07 -12.97
C PHE A 111 6.02 1.15 -12.59
N ILE A 112 5.73 2.01 -11.63
CA ILE A 112 6.67 3.04 -11.13
C ILE A 112 7.95 2.39 -10.59
N ILE A 113 7.83 1.24 -9.89
CA ILE A 113 8.97 0.53 -9.32
C ILE A 113 9.73 -0.27 -10.40
N ILE A 114 9.04 -0.94 -11.31
CA ILE A 114 9.67 -1.78 -12.36
C ILE A 114 10.41 -0.90 -13.37
N PHE A 115 9.85 0.27 -13.72
CA PHE A 115 10.37 1.16 -14.76
C PHE A 115 10.79 2.54 -14.21
N PRO A 116 11.89 2.63 -13.42
CA PRO A 116 12.30 3.88 -12.77
C PRO A 116 12.83 4.96 -13.73
N GLY A 117 12.87 4.71 -15.05
CA GLY A 117 13.39 5.62 -16.06
C GLY A 117 14.91 5.48 -16.31
N LYS A 118 15.36 5.80 -17.53
CA LYS A 118 16.72 5.49 -18.02
C LYS A 118 17.87 6.31 -17.41
N HIS A 119 17.64 7.25 -16.50
CA HIS A 119 18.67 8.17 -15.99
C HIS A 119 19.39 7.74 -14.71
N CYS A 120 19.17 6.53 -14.20
CA CYS A 120 19.81 6.07 -12.94
C CYS A 120 21.15 5.35 -13.11
N VAL A 121 21.67 5.16 -14.34
CA VAL A 121 22.85 4.30 -14.57
C VAL A 121 24.15 5.10 -14.75
N GLN A 122 24.11 6.43 -14.79
CA GLN A 122 25.27 7.22 -15.24
C GLN A 122 26.20 7.77 -14.15
N ASP A 123 25.86 7.55 -12.85
CA ASP A 123 26.68 8.09 -11.75
C ASP A 123 27.53 7.03 -11.00
N GLN A 124 27.77 5.89 -11.63
CA GLN A 124 28.75 4.92 -11.14
C GLN A 124 29.93 4.79 -12.11
N VAL A 125 30.61 5.90 -12.36
CA VAL A 125 32.02 5.84 -12.81
C VAL A 125 32.87 5.78 -11.54
N PRO A 126 33.57 4.68 -11.25
CA PRO A 126 34.56 4.70 -10.20
C PRO A 126 35.66 5.68 -10.65
N LEU A 127 35.91 6.69 -9.82
CA LEU A 127 37.07 7.55 -9.99
C LEU A 127 38.33 6.69 -9.91
N PRO A 128 39.33 6.95 -10.77
CA PRO A 128 40.58 6.21 -10.83
C PRO A 128 41.38 6.31 -9.55
#